data_f44bde292efc419f5898fbec75d48525
#
_entry.id   f44bde292efc419f5898fbec75d48525
#
_cell.length_a   1.000
_cell.length_b   1.000
_cell.length_c   1.000
_cell.angle_alpha   90.00
_cell.angle_beta   90.00
_cell.angle_gamma   90.00
#
_symmetry.space_group_name_H-M   'P 1'
#
loop_
_entity.id
_entity.type
_entity.pdbx_description
1 polymer ?
#
loop_
_entity_poly.entity_id
_entity_poly.type
_entity_poly.pdbx_seq_one_letter_code
_entity_poly.pdbx_strand_id
1 'polypeptide(L)'
;MTNYFRSGDEIHYDCEIFEQTTSKGQGIRFYFDDITTLFPAEERVATIVYNVGLLINDAESIDDSEYLLNIDDPVIKTTGRAPMENAVKAIHMFKECVEALRHKYSNYKIAFACGWLDSRRHDAYRRVLSKMGFYETVVDDEPSLFRTYPAIDWIGYEQMKMAEMEEICDGE
;
A
#
# COMPACT_ATOMS: atom_id res chain seq x y z
N MET A 1 14.07 6.10 1.69
CA MET A 1 13.04 5.25 2.32
C MET A 1 13.08 5.51 3.81
N THR A 2 12.07 6.09 4.35
CA THR A 2 11.99 6.39 5.78
C THR A 2 10.90 5.50 6.37
N ASN A 3 11.27 4.60 7.26
CA ASN A 3 10.30 3.78 7.99
C ASN A 3 9.82 4.62 9.17
N TYR A 4 8.53 4.95 9.20
CA TYR A 4 7.91 5.61 10.33
C TYR A 4 7.13 4.59 11.16
N PHE A 5 7.44 4.54 12.45
CA PHE A 5 6.56 3.89 13.42
C PHE A 5 5.46 4.88 13.78
N ARG A 6 4.23 4.56 13.47
CA ARG A 6 3.07 5.31 13.94
C ARG A 6 2.72 4.83 15.35
N SER A 7 2.98 5.64 16.35
CA SER A 7 2.44 5.44 17.70
C SER A 7 1.11 6.18 17.78
N GLY A 8 0.02 5.49 17.58
CA GLY A 8 -1.32 5.94 17.86
C GLY A 8 -2.13 4.73 18.28
N ASP A 9 -2.50 4.68 19.53
CA ASP A 9 -3.41 3.73 20.17
C ASP A 9 -3.30 2.25 19.72
N GLU A 10 -2.33 1.55 20.29
CA GLU A 10 -2.21 0.09 20.45
C GLU A 10 -2.02 -0.79 19.22
N ILE A 11 -2.10 -0.30 17.99
CA ILE A 11 -1.78 -1.09 16.80
C ILE A 11 -0.56 -0.47 16.11
N HIS A 12 0.61 -1.06 16.33
CA HIS A 12 1.81 -0.69 15.59
C HIS A 12 1.75 -1.31 14.19
N TYR A 13 1.43 -0.52 13.19
CA TYR A 13 1.60 -0.91 11.79
C TYR A 13 2.99 -0.47 11.33
N ASP A 14 3.75 -1.40 10.78
CA ASP A 14 4.92 -1.05 10.00
C ASP A 14 4.43 -0.37 8.71
N CYS A 15 4.81 0.89 8.54
CA CYS A 15 4.46 1.67 7.37
C CYS A 15 5.71 2.01 6.56
N GLU A 16 5.70 1.69 5.28
CA GLU A 16 6.73 2.14 4.35
C GLU A 16 6.21 3.32 3.55
N ILE A 17 7.01 4.41 3.52
CA ILE A 17 6.64 5.66 2.87
C ILE A 17 7.61 5.95 1.73
N PHE A 18 7.05 6.22 0.57
CA PHE A 18 7.78 6.68 -0.61
C PHE A 18 7.27 8.06 -1.00
N GLU A 19 8.18 8.98 -1.26
CA GLU A 19 7.84 10.36 -1.61
C GLU A 19 8.69 10.86 -2.77
N GLN A 20 8.05 11.61 -3.66
CA GLN A 20 8.70 12.35 -4.72
C GLN A 20 8.08 13.75 -4.84
N THR A 21 8.91 14.73 -5.22
CA THR A 21 8.45 16.09 -5.52
C THR A 21 8.36 16.29 -7.02
N THR A 22 7.28 16.90 -7.49
CA THR A 22 7.09 17.25 -8.90
C THR A 22 7.83 18.53 -9.26
N SER A 23 8.03 18.77 -10.56
CA SER A 23 8.62 20.01 -11.08
C SER A 23 7.84 21.28 -10.72
N LYS A 24 6.57 21.12 -10.33
CA LYS A 24 5.68 22.22 -9.91
C LYS A 24 5.57 22.37 -8.38
N GLY A 25 6.49 21.75 -7.64
CA GLY A 25 6.56 21.87 -6.19
C GLY A 25 5.48 21.12 -5.43
N GLN A 26 4.86 20.09 -6.05
CA GLN A 26 3.91 19.22 -5.38
C GLN A 26 4.59 17.94 -4.93
N GLY A 27 4.22 17.44 -3.74
CA GLY A 27 4.63 16.16 -3.21
C GLY A 27 3.64 15.06 -3.62
N ILE A 28 4.16 13.89 -3.97
CA ILE A 28 3.40 12.66 -4.13
C ILE A 28 3.94 11.69 -3.11
N ARG A 29 3.08 11.23 -2.20
CA ARG A 29 3.47 10.32 -1.12
C ARG A 29 2.59 9.08 -1.16
N PHE A 30 3.24 7.90 -1.20
CA PHE A 30 2.59 6.61 -1.02
C PHE A 30 2.88 6.06 0.36
N TYR A 31 1.84 5.52 0.98
CA TYR A 31 1.88 4.78 2.23
C TYR A 31 1.59 3.33 1.96
N PHE A 32 2.43 2.45 2.49
CA PHE A 32 2.22 1.01 2.46
C PHE A 32 2.16 0.53 3.91
N ASP A 33 0.95 0.49 4.45
CA ASP A 33 0.70 0.01 5.80
C ASP A 33 0.62 -1.51 5.81
N ASP A 34 1.47 -2.17 6.60
CA ASP A 34 1.44 -3.63 6.74
C ASP A 34 0.21 -4.04 7.56
N ILE A 35 -0.76 -4.65 6.90
CA ILE A 35 -1.99 -5.16 7.49
C ILE A 35 -2.03 -6.69 7.56
N THR A 36 -0.89 -7.35 7.41
CA THR A 36 -0.79 -8.82 7.35
C THR A 36 -1.42 -9.49 8.57
N THR A 37 -1.26 -8.90 9.75
CA THR A 37 -1.80 -9.44 11.02
C THR A 37 -3.33 -9.43 11.11
N LEU A 38 -4.03 -8.70 10.23
CA LEU A 38 -5.49 -8.71 10.14
C LEU A 38 -6.04 -9.98 9.46
N PHE A 39 -5.18 -10.73 8.80
CA PHE A 39 -5.55 -11.98 8.12
C PHE A 39 -5.30 -13.18 9.04
N PRO A 40 -6.08 -14.29 8.89
CA PRO A 40 -5.83 -15.53 9.59
C PRO A 40 -4.41 -16.06 9.34
N ALA A 41 -3.84 -16.75 10.32
CA ALA A 41 -2.44 -17.23 10.25
C ALA A 41 -2.18 -18.08 8.99
N GLU A 42 -3.14 -18.92 8.59
CA GLU A 42 -3.03 -19.79 7.41
C GLU A 42 -3.00 -19.01 6.11
N GLU A 43 -3.66 -17.85 6.05
CA GLU A 43 -3.73 -17.01 4.84
C GLU A 43 -2.50 -16.11 4.67
N ARG A 44 -1.79 -15.85 5.76
CA ARG A 44 -0.61 -14.96 5.75
C ARG A 44 0.74 -15.68 5.68
N VAL A 45 0.74 -17.00 5.53
CA VAL A 45 1.97 -17.80 5.41
C VAL A 45 2.84 -17.29 4.25
N ALA A 46 4.08 -16.91 4.56
CA ALA A 46 5.04 -16.31 3.63
C ALA A 46 4.43 -15.22 2.75
N THR A 47 3.51 -14.42 3.31
CA THR A 47 2.77 -13.39 2.61
C THR A 47 2.79 -12.09 3.41
N ILE A 48 2.99 -10.96 2.72
CA ILE A 48 2.84 -9.62 3.28
C ILE A 48 1.67 -8.94 2.57
N VAL A 49 0.77 -8.33 3.33
CA VAL A 49 -0.36 -7.58 2.78
C VAL A 49 -0.23 -6.12 3.17
N TYR A 50 -0.20 -5.25 2.19
CA TYR A 50 -0.15 -3.80 2.36
C TYR A 50 -1.49 -3.15 2.02
N ASN A 51 -1.93 -2.25 2.90
CA ASN A 51 -2.93 -1.25 2.54
C ASN A 51 -2.21 -0.04 1.95
N VAL A 52 -2.64 0.43 0.78
CA VAL A 52 -1.97 1.49 0.03
C VAL A 52 -2.75 2.79 0.17
N GLY A 53 -2.07 3.82 0.64
CA GLY A 53 -2.57 5.20 0.67
C GLY A 53 -1.79 6.08 -0.31
N LEU A 54 -2.48 7.03 -0.91
CA LEU A 54 -1.89 8.03 -1.80
C LEU A 54 -2.28 9.43 -1.32
N LEU A 55 -1.28 10.28 -1.18
CA LEU A 55 -1.44 11.69 -0.86
C LEU A 55 -0.71 12.54 -1.89
N ILE A 56 -1.42 13.52 -2.46
CA ILE A 56 -0.85 14.51 -3.36
C ILE A 56 -1.23 15.89 -2.82
N ASN A 57 -0.23 16.73 -2.52
CA ASN A 57 -0.43 18.10 -2.07
C ASN A 57 0.81 18.94 -2.39
N ASP A 58 0.72 20.25 -2.10
CA ASP A 58 1.91 21.09 -2.11
C ASP A 58 2.97 20.51 -1.17
N ALA A 59 4.21 20.47 -1.59
CA ALA A 59 5.29 19.83 -0.83
C ALA A 59 5.46 20.43 0.59
N GLU A 60 5.17 21.73 0.73
CA GLU A 60 5.21 22.43 2.02
C GLU A 60 4.06 22.03 2.97
N SER A 61 2.94 21.54 2.43
CA SER A 61 1.73 21.20 3.18
C SER A 61 1.47 19.70 3.29
N ILE A 62 2.38 18.88 2.80
CA ILE A 62 2.13 17.41 2.73
C ILE A 62 2.08 16.79 4.12
N ASP A 63 2.87 17.30 5.07
CA ASP A 63 2.86 16.81 6.44
C ASP A 63 1.58 17.23 7.19
N ASP A 64 1.07 18.43 6.93
CA ASP A 64 -0.22 18.88 7.47
C ASP A 64 -1.37 18.01 6.92
N SER A 65 -1.30 17.66 5.64
CA SER A 65 -2.28 16.78 5.02
C SER A 65 -2.20 15.34 5.58
N GLU A 66 -1.02 14.88 5.95
CA GLU A 66 -0.83 13.60 6.64
C GLU A 66 -1.51 13.61 8.03
N TYR A 67 -1.38 14.71 8.75
CA TYR A 67 -2.07 14.88 10.03
C TYR A 67 -3.59 14.77 9.88
N LEU A 68 -4.16 15.34 8.81
CA LEU A 68 -5.59 15.26 8.50
C LEU A 68 -6.05 13.86 8.08
N LEU A 69 -5.18 13.03 7.51
CA LEU A 69 -5.48 11.61 7.24
C LEU A 69 -5.71 10.81 8.52
N ASN A 70 -5.13 11.26 9.63
CA ASN A 70 -5.24 10.60 10.92
C ASN A 70 -6.49 10.99 11.73
N ILE A 71 -7.15 12.07 11.32
CA ILE A 71 -8.41 12.52 11.87
C ILE A 71 -9.45 12.10 10.84
N ASP A 72 -10.40 11.29 11.14
CA ASP A 72 -11.49 10.77 10.28
C ASP A 72 -12.23 11.87 9.46
N ASP A 73 -11.48 12.82 8.90
CA ASP A 73 -12.02 13.93 8.12
C ASP A 73 -11.91 13.64 6.61
N PRO A 74 -13.05 13.47 5.92
CA PRO A 74 -13.10 13.14 4.50
C PRO A 74 -12.63 14.27 3.56
N VAL A 75 -12.17 15.40 4.07
CA VAL A 75 -11.88 16.60 3.25
C VAL A 75 -10.43 16.74 2.81
N ILE A 76 -9.70 15.63 2.66
CA ILE A 76 -8.38 15.73 2.02
C ILE A 76 -8.58 15.94 0.52
N LYS A 77 -8.59 17.18 0.14
CA LYS A 77 -8.58 17.57 -1.27
C LYS A 77 -7.17 17.34 -1.80
N THR A 78 -7.02 16.33 -2.63
CA THR A 78 -5.85 16.28 -3.52
C THR A 78 -5.95 17.45 -4.50
N THR A 79 -5.41 18.59 -4.10
CA THR A 79 -5.39 19.79 -4.95
C THR A 79 -4.21 19.70 -5.91
N GLY A 80 -4.40 19.02 -7.04
CA GLY A 80 -3.38 19.01 -8.07
C GLY A 80 -3.45 20.26 -8.94
N ARG A 81 -2.38 21.07 -8.98
CA ARG A 81 -2.24 22.14 -9.96
C ARG A 81 -2.05 21.61 -11.39
N ALA A 82 -1.68 20.35 -11.53
CA ALA A 82 -1.52 19.65 -12.79
C ALA A 82 -2.03 18.21 -12.65
N PRO A 83 -3.36 17.99 -12.57
CA PRO A 83 -3.93 16.70 -12.18
C PRO A 83 -3.55 15.55 -13.12
N MET A 84 -3.43 15.80 -14.42
CA MET A 84 -3.02 14.76 -15.37
C MET A 84 -1.54 14.39 -15.23
N GLU A 85 -0.66 15.37 -15.06
CA GLU A 85 0.78 15.16 -14.85
C GLU A 85 1.03 14.42 -13.53
N ASN A 86 0.34 14.83 -12.47
CA ASN A 86 0.44 14.19 -11.17
C ASN A 86 -0.09 12.75 -11.20
N ALA A 87 -1.18 12.49 -11.92
CA ALA A 87 -1.73 11.14 -12.08
C ALA A 87 -0.74 10.22 -12.80
N VAL A 88 -0.16 10.68 -13.91
CA VAL A 88 0.86 9.90 -14.66
C VAL A 88 2.08 9.62 -13.78
N LYS A 89 2.58 10.63 -13.06
CA LYS A 89 3.72 10.47 -12.16
C LYS A 89 3.40 9.52 -11.01
N ALA A 90 2.22 9.61 -10.41
CA ALA A 90 1.79 8.71 -9.35
C ALA A 90 1.71 7.24 -9.83
N ILE A 91 1.24 7.00 -11.05
CA ILE A 91 1.19 5.65 -11.64
C ILE A 91 2.60 5.08 -11.81
N HIS A 92 3.53 5.85 -12.36
CA HIS A 92 4.92 5.42 -12.51
C HIS A 92 5.56 5.15 -11.15
N MET A 93 5.38 6.06 -10.21
CA MET A 93 5.90 5.93 -8.85
C MET A 93 5.32 4.71 -8.13
N PHE A 94 4.03 4.43 -8.28
CA PHE A 94 3.41 3.23 -7.70
C PHE A 94 4.06 1.94 -8.23
N LYS A 95 4.29 1.85 -9.54
CA LYS A 95 4.99 0.71 -10.14
C LYS A 95 6.40 0.53 -9.59
N GLU A 96 7.15 1.62 -9.44
CA GLU A 96 8.49 1.61 -8.85
C GLU A 96 8.45 1.17 -7.37
N CYS A 97 7.47 1.62 -6.59
CA CYS A 97 7.27 1.22 -5.20
C CYS A 97 6.98 -0.28 -5.09
N VAL A 98 6.07 -0.80 -5.93
CA VAL A 98 5.74 -2.23 -5.97
C VAL A 98 6.99 -3.06 -6.25
N GLU A 99 7.78 -2.69 -7.25
CA GLU A 99 9.02 -3.40 -7.58
C GLU A 99 10.06 -3.31 -6.44
N ALA A 100 10.20 -2.14 -5.82
CA ALA A 100 11.11 -1.96 -4.68
C ALA A 100 10.74 -2.87 -3.49
N LEU A 101 9.46 -2.95 -3.16
CA LEU A 101 8.97 -3.80 -2.08
C LEU A 101 9.13 -5.29 -2.41
N ARG A 102 8.86 -5.69 -3.64
CA ARG A 102 9.06 -7.05 -4.11
C ARG A 102 10.52 -7.49 -4.04
N HIS A 103 11.46 -6.61 -4.38
CA HIS A 103 12.90 -6.89 -4.26
C HIS A 103 13.37 -6.91 -2.80
N LYS A 104 12.85 -5.99 -1.98
CA LYS A 104 13.18 -5.95 -0.54
C LYS A 104 12.73 -7.23 0.19
N TYR A 105 11.56 -7.74 -0.15
CA TYR A 105 10.97 -8.94 0.44
C TYR A 105 10.82 -10.04 -0.60
N SER A 106 11.92 -10.40 -1.22
CA SER A 106 11.94 -11.31 -2.38
C SER A 106 11.38 -12.71 -2.10
N ASN A 107 11.44 -13.16 -0.83
CA ASN A 107 10.95 -14.46 -0.38
C ASN A 107 9.45 -14.47 -0.02
N TYR A 108 8.76 -13.33 -0.15
CA TYR A 108 7.35 -13.21 0.20
C TYR A 108 6.47 -13.03 -1.03
N LYS A 109 5.27 -13.59 -0.99
CA LYS A 109 4.17 -13.04 -1.79
C LYS A 109 3.79 -11.69 -1.21
N ILE A 110 3.53 -10.71 -2.05
CA ILE A 110 3.11 -9.40 -1.61
C ILE A 110 1.78 -9.05 -2.24
N ALA A 111 0.81 -8.74 -1.40
CA ALA A 111 -0.51 -8.28 -1.82
C ALA A 111 -0.68 -6.79 -1.51
N PHE A 112 -1.37 -6.09 -2.39
CA PHE A 112 -1.69 -4.68 -2.24
C PHE A 112 -3.21 -4.50 -2.28
N ALA A 113 -3.74 -3.81 -1.29
CA ALA A 113 -5.13 -3.39 -1.20
C ALA A 113 -5.20 -1.87 -1.34
N CYS A 114 -5.86 -1.40 -2.38
CA CYS A 114 -6.03 0.03 -2.67
C CYS A 114 -7.50 0.40 -2.49
N GLY A 115 -7.81 1.11 -1.40
CA GLY A 115 -9.13 1.68 -1.17
C GLY A 115 -9.33 3.01 -1.91
N TRP A 116 -10.52 3.58 -1.80
CA TRP A 116 -10.87 4.90 -2.35
C TRP A 116 -11.80 5.66 -1.42
N LEU A 117 -11.73 6.98 -1.47
CA LEU A 117 -12.54 7.85 -0.63
C LEU A 117 -13.88 8.25 -1.26
N ASP A 118 -13.96 8.25 -2.60
CA ASP A 118 -15.14 8.66 -3.34
C ASP A 118 -15.24 7.94 -4.70
N SER A 119 -16.40 8.04 -5.34
CA SER A 119 -16.68 7.37 -6.63
C SER A 119 -15.77 7.85 -7.76
N ARG A 120 -15.34 9.10 -7.75
CA ARG A 120 -14.45 9.66 -8.78
C ARG A 120 -13.06 9.02 -8.70
N ARG A 121 -12.53 8.86 -7.48
CA ARG A 121 -11.25 8.17 -7.26
C ARG A 121 -11.38 6.69 -7.57
N HIS A 122 -12.49 6.06 -7.20
CA HIS A 122 -12.78 4.68 -7.57
C HIS A 122 -12.68 4.46 -9.07
N ASP A 123 -13.36 5.27 -9.88
CA ASP A 123 -13.33 5.15 -11.33
C ASP A 123 -11.92 5.33 -11.90
N ALA A 124 -11.17 6.30 -11.39
CA ALA A 124 -9.80 6.56 -11.82
C ALA A 124 -8.87 5.39 -11.46
N TYR A 125 -8.93 4.90 -10.22
CA TYR A 125 -8.11 3.79 -9.74
C TYR A 125 -8.45 2.49 -10.48
N ARG A 126 -9.72 2.20 -10.67
CA ARG A 126 -10.17 1.02 -11.42
C ARG A 126 -9.63 0.99 -12.85
N ARG A 127 -9.65 2.13 -13.56
CA ARG A 127 -9.12 2.21 -14.93
C ARG A 127 -7.64 1.88 -15.03
N VAL A 128 -6.86 2.32 -14.05
CA VAL A 128 -5.40 2.13 -14.02
C VAL A 128 -5.05 0.76 -13.46
N LEU A 129 -5.56 0.44 -12.28
CA LEU A 129 -5.16 -0.75 -11.54
C LEU A 129 -5.70 -2.04 -12.17
N SER A 130 -6.87 -2.01 -12.83
CA SER A 130 -7.35 -3.19 -13.55
C SER A 130 -6.41 -3.60 -14.69
N LYS A 131 -5.76 -2.65 -15.35
CA LYS A 131 -4.73 -2.93 -16.36
C LYS A 131 -3.45 -3.52 -15.76
N MET A 132 -3.24 -3.32 -14.47
CA MET A 132 -2.15 -3.92 -13.70
C MET A 132 -2.57 -5.25 -13.04
N GLY A 133 -3.74 -5.80 -13.36
CA GLY A 133 -4.23 -7.07 -12.83
C GLY A 133 -4.88 -6.98 -11.44
N PHE A 134 -5.21 -5.78 -10.96
CA PHE A 134 -6.02 -5.61 -9.74
C PHE A 134 -7.49 -5.92 -10.03
N TYR A 135 -8.16 -6.49 -9.04
CA TYR A 135 -9.60 -6.78 -9.08
C TYR A 135 -10.29 -6.24 -7.82
N GLU A 136 -11.58 -5.97 -7.94
CA GLU A 136 -12.38 -5.51 -6.80
C GLU A 136 -12.72 -6.67 -5.87
N THR A 137 -12.52 -6.44 -4.58
CA THR A 137 -12.89 -7.37 -3.49
C THR A 137 -13.10 -6.59 -2.21
N VAL A 138 -13.36 -7.29 -1.13
CA VAL A 138 -13.46 -6.72 0.22
C VAL A 138 -12.25 -7.16 1.04
N VAL A 139 -11.56 -6.19 1.64
CA VAL A 139 -10.41 -6.40 2.52
C VAL A 139 -10.70 -5.69 3.83
N ASP A 140 -10.70 -6.41 4.94
CA ASP A 140 -11.02 -5.87 6.27
C ASP A 140 -12.35 -5.10 6.29
N ASP A 141 -13.40 -5.70 5.74
CA ASP A 141 -14.76 -5.15 5.58
C ASP A 141 -14.87 -3.90 4.67
N GLU A 142 -13.77 -3.49 4.03
CA GLU A 142 -13.73 -2.34 3.13
C GLU A 142 -13.57 -2.76 1.66
N PRO A 143 -14.35 -2.16 0.73
CA PRO A 143 -14.16 -2.37 -0.70
C PRO A 143 -12.77 -1.93 -1.14
N SER A 144 -12.06 -2.76 -1.88
CA SER A 144 -10.69 -2.51 -2.29
C SER A 144 -10.40 -3.06 -3.68
N LEU A 145 -9.46 -2.44 -4.38
CA LEU A 145 -8.78 -3.01 -5.53
C LEU A 145 -7.56 -3.77 -5.03
N PHE A 146 -7.49 -5.05 -5.34
CA PHE A 146 -6.55 -5.99 -4.73
C PHE A 146 -5.77 -6.77 -5.77
N ARG A 147 -4.49 -6.97 -5.53
CA ARG A 147 -3.64 -7.87 -6.30
C ARG A 147 -2.56 -8.49 -5.44
N THR A 148 -2.32 -9.79 -5.63
CA THR A 148 -1.18 -10.50 -5.06
C THR A 148 -0.12 -10.73 -6.13
N TYR A 149 1.13 -10.36 -5.81
CA TYR A 149 2.30 -10.63 -6.63
C TYR A 149 3.05 -11.86 -6.11
N PRO A 150 3.52 -12.74 -7.00
CA PRO A 150 4.31 -13.89 -6.59
C PRO A 150 5.64 -13.46 -5.99
N ALA A 151 6.22 -14.32 -5.15
CA ALA A 151 7.58 -14.13 -4.67
C ALA A 151 8.59 -14.16 -5.83
N ILE A 152 9.59 -13.29 -5.81
CA ILE A 152 10.66 -13.28 -6.82
C ILE A 152 11.57 -14.47 -6.59
N ASP A 153 11.99 -14.72 -5.34
CA ASP A 153 12.74 -15.90 -4.93
C ASP A 153 11.76 -17.01 -4.52
N TRP A 154 11.41 -17.86 -5.50
CA TRP A 154 10.48 -18.95 -5.28
C TRP A 154 11.01 -20.02 -4.31
N ILE A 155 12.30 -20.33 -4.36
CA ILE A 155 12.92 -21.33 -3.46
C ILE A 155 12.89 -20.82 -2.02
N GLY A 156 13.28 -19.57 -1.78
CA GLY A 156 13.20 -18.94 -0.47
C GLY A 156 11.78 -18.86 0.06
N TYR A 157 10.82 -18.56 -0.81
CA TYR A 157 9.39 -18.58 -0.46
C TYR A 157 8.93 -19.95 0.03
N GLU A 158 9.23 -21.03 -0.70
CA GLU A 158 8.81 -22.37 -0.32
C GLU A 158 9.47 -22.81 1.01
N GLN A 159 10.72 -22.44 1.24
CA GLN A 159 11.41 -22.71 2.51
C GLN A 159 10.74 -21.99 3.69
N MET A 160 10.42 -20.71 3.53
CA MET A 160 9.74 -19.93 4.57
C MET A 160 8.35 -20.45 4.84
N LYS A 161 7.59 -20.75 3.78
CA LYS A 161 6.24 -21.30 3.88
C LYS A 161 6.22 -22.61 4.68
N MET A 162 7.16 -23.51 4.43
CA MET A 162 7.25 -24.76 5.17
C MET A 162 7.53 -24.52 6.66
N ALA A 163 8.49 -23.65 6.99
CA ALA A 163 8.84 -23.33 8.37
C ALA A 163 7.66 -22.68 9.13
N GLU A 164 6.98 -21.71 8.53
CA GLU A 164 5.82 -21.04 9.16
C GLU A 164 4.63 -22.01 9.33
N MET A 165 4.42 -22.93 8.39
CA MET A 165 3.38 -23.94 8.55
C MET A 165 3.66 -24.93 9.67
N GLU A 166 4.92 -25.32 9.87
CA GLU A 166 5.34 -26.16 11.02
C GLU A 166 5.06 -25.45 12.35
N GLU A 167 5.40 -24.14 12.45
CA GLU A 167 5.13 -23.34 13.66
C GLU A 167 3.61 -23.24 13.96
N ILE A 168 2.77 -23.11 12.96
CA ILE A 168 1.32 -23.08 13.13
C ILE A 168 0.79 -24.42 13.64
N CYS A 169 1.30 -25.54 13.14
CA CYS A 169 0.88 -26.88 13.57
C CYS A 169 1.35 -27.24 14.98
N ASP A 170 2.53 -26.76 15.39
CA ASP A 170 3.10 -27.04 16.72
C ASP A 170 2.49 -26.15 17.83
N GLY A 171 1.75 -25.10 17.45
CA GLY A 171 1.06 -24.18 18.36
C GLY A 171 -0.35 -24.60 18.81
N GLU A 172 -0.85 -25.74 18.35
CA GLU A 172 -2.09 -26.38 18.83
C GLU A 172 -1.76 -27.44 19.91
#